data_335a6cc4072e3e87dab67c31bb0d147c
#
_entry.id   335a6cc4072e3e87dab67c31bb0d147c
#
_cell.length_a   1.000
_cell.length_b   1.000
_cell.length_c   1.000
_cell.angle_alpha   90.00
_cell.angle_beta   90.00
_cell.angle_gamma   90.00
#
_symmetry.space_group_name_H-M   'P 1'
#
loop_
_entity.id
_entity.type
_entity.pdbx_description
1 polymer ?
#
loop_
_entity_poly.entity_id
_entity_poly.type
_entity_poly.pdbx_seq_one_letter_code
_entity_poly.pdbx_strand_id
1 'polypeptide(L)'
;HVPFTTSSESEYFTENLFYSSKFKSCEDGAIILNTSRGGVVSEKDFVGLDDDHNYIRMISDVFENEPNINEDFLNKNLFATPHIAGHSQFARYQMTKMAYENVMNFLGQDISERNSILENRIINFEKNIFDKDMKEFGLPVSLMLETYNPKSDVFNYKDFKKVRDNYNYRIGYSQATIKGCSEVADRGHLKLRGFTVEEN
;
A
#
# COMPACT_ATOMS: atom_id res chain seq x y z
N HIS A 1 -8.68 -2.49 -6.14
CA HIS A 1 -8.19 -1.15 -6.47
C HIS A 1 -8.94 -0.62 -7.69
N VAL A 2 -9.83 0.36 -7.49
CA VAL A 2 -10.70 0.91 -8.53
C VAL A 2 -10.63 2.45 -8.52
N PRO A 3 -10.86 3.13 -9.65
CA PRO A 3 -11.05 4.58 -9.63
C PRO A 3 -12.35 4.92 -8.88
N PHE A 4 -12.47 6.13 -8.38
CA PHE A 4 -13.75 6.63 -7.88
C PHE A 4 -14.56 7.19 -9.05
N THR A 5 -15.78 6.72 -9.22
CA THR A 5 -16.73 7.19 -10.23
C THR A 5 -18.14 7.23 -9.61
N THR A 6 -18.89 8.25 -9.98
CA THR A 6 -20.30 8.43 -9.56
C THR A 6 -21.28 7.86 -10.58
N SER A 7 -22.53 7.70 -10.22
CA SER A 7 -23.59 7.22 -11.12
C SER A 7 -23.86 8.16 -12.30
N SER A 8 -23.47 9.44 -12.19
CA SER A 8 -23.55 10.40 -13.30
C SER A 8 -22.40 10.25 -14.31
N GLU A 9 -21.29 9.60 -13.92
CA GLU A 9 -20.09 9.45 -14.74
C GLU A 9 -20.00 8.08 -15.42
N SER A 10 -20.58 7.05 -14.80
CA SER A 10 -20.45 5.67 -15.28
C SER A 10 -21.65 4.81 -14.88
N GLU A 11 -22.08 3.92 -15.78
CA GLU A 11 -23.01 2.84 -15.46
C GLU A 11 -22.42 1.88 -14.40
N TYR A 12 -21.09 1.71 -14.40
CA TYR A 12 -20.34 0.89 -13.44
C TYR A 12 -19.64 1.80 -12.42
N PHE A 13 -20.44 2.59 -11.70
CA PHE A 13 -19.90 3.50 -10.68
C PHE A 13 -19.36 2.74 -9.47
N THR A 14 -18.39 3.36 -8.81
CA THR A 14 -17.69 2.78 -7.65
C THR A 14 -17.96 3.53 -6.36
N GLU A 15 -18.72 4.62 -6.43
CA GLU A 15 -19.22 5.31 -5.24
C GLU A 15 -20.05 4.36 -4.38
N ASN A 16 -19.69 4.26 -3.10
CA ASN A 16 -20.32 3.33 -2.17
C ASN A 16 -20.40 1.89 -2.70
N LEU A 17 -19.36 1.42 -3.41
CA LEU A 17 -19.29 0.04 -3.89
C LEU A 17 -19.42 -0.96 -2.75
N PHE A 18 -18.87 -0.64 -1.58
CA PHE A 18 -19.08 -1.32 -0.32
C PHE A 18 -19.98 -0.48 0.59
N TYR A 19 -21.17 -0.99 0.86
CA TYR A 19 -22.20 -0.37 1.70
C TYR A 19 -22.86 -1.42 2.61
N SER A 20 -23.80 -1.02 3.46
CA SER A 20 -24.40 -1.83 4.52
C SER A 20 -24.74 -3.26 4.12
N SER A 21 -25.43 -3.49 2.99
CA SER A 21 -25.82 -4.86 2.61
C SER A 21 -24.63 -5.70 2.15
N LYS A 22 -23.59 -5.07 1.57
CA LYS A 22 -22.36 -5.79 1.19
C LYS A 22 -21.57 -6.21 2.41
N PHE A 23 -21.47 -5.33 3.42
CA PHE A 23 -20.84 -5.69 4.68
C PHE A 23 -21.55 -6.90 5.34
N LYS A 24 -22.87 -6.86 5.39
CA LYS A 24 -23.68 -7.95 5.96
C LYS A 24 -23.55 -9.29 5.22
N SER A 25 -23.10 -9.27 3.97
CA SER A 25 -22.88 -10.48 3.16
C SER A 25 -21.43 -11.00 3.21
N CYS A 26 -20.52 -10.29 3.88
CA CYS A 26 -19.17 -10.78 4.10
C CYS A 26 -19.13 -11.89 5.14
N GLU A 27 -18.16 -12.78 5.03
CA GLU A 27 -17.88 -13.79 6.04
C GLU A 27 -17.38 -13.14 7.34
N ASP A 28 -17.65 -13.79 8.46
CA ASP A 28 -17.15 -13.36 9.76
C ASP A 28 -15.61 -13.36 9.77
N GLY A 29 -15.03 -12.27 10.27
CA GLY A 29 -13.59 -12.06 10.26
C GLY A 29 -13.01 -11.54 8.92
N ALA A 30 -13.85 -11.24 7.93
CA ALA A 30 -13.39 -10.67 6.66
C ALA A 30 -12.63 -9.36 6.87
N ILE A 31 -11.56 -9.18 6.09
CA ILE A 31 -10.76 -7.94 6.08
C ILE A 31 -10.99 -7.21 4.77
N ILE A 32 -11.45 -5.97 4.86
CA ILE A 32 -11.58 -5.07 3.71
C ILE A 32 -10.40 -4.11 3.71
N LEU A 33 -9.63 -4.10 2.62
CA LEU A 33 -8.50 -3.19 2.43
C LEU A 33 -8.84 -2.14 1.36
N ASN A 34 -8.94 -0.86 1.75
CA ASN A 34 -9.15 0.25 0.81
C ASN A 34 -7.90 1.13 0.69
N THR A 35 -7.17 0.95 -0.41
CA THR A 35 -6.05 1.79 -0.85
C THR A 35 -6.34 2.44 -2.22
N SER A 36 -7.62 2.60 -2.56
CA SER A 36 -8.05 3.15 -3.84
C SER A 36 -8.43 4.62 -3.73
N ARG A 37 -9.65 4.91 -3.28
CA ARG A 37 -10.15 6.28 -3.06
C ARG A 37 -11.15 6.28 -1.91
N GLY A 38 -11.25 7.40 -1.19
CA GLY A 38 -12.36 7.69 -0.28
C GLY A 38 -13.68 7.67 -1.04
N GLY A 39 -14.76 7.25 -0.37
CA GLY A 39 -16.09 7.11 -0.98
C GLY A 39 -16.34 5.83 -1.78
N VAL A 40 -15.32 5.01 -2.05
CA VAL A 40 -15.51 3.64 -2.58
C VAL A 40 -16.14 2.73 -1.52
N VAL A 41 -15.78 2.95 -0.28
CA VAL A 41 -16.39 2.33 0.89
C VAL A 41 -17.22 3.38 1.61
N SER A 42 -18.50 3.10 1.89
CA SER A 42 -19.36 3.97 2.69
C SER A 42 -18.90 3.97 4.15
N GLU A 43 -18.19 5.03 4.56
CA GLU A 43 -17.71 5.18 5.93
C GLU A 43 -18.86 5.21 6.93
N LYS A 44 -19.94 5.92 6.59
CA LYS A 44 -21.16 5.99 7.41
C LYS A 44 -21.75 4.61 7.68
N ASP A 45 -21.87 3.79 6.65
CA ASP A 45 -22.45 2.46 6.78
C ASP A 45 -21.53 1.51 7.57
N PHE A 46 -20.21 1.64 7.40
CA PHE A 46 -19.25 0.86 8.16
C PHE A 46 -19.26 1.24 9.64
N VAL A 47 -19.29 2.53 9.96
CA VAL A 47 -19.41 3.02 11.35
C VAL A 47 -20.72 2.56 12.00
N GLY A 48 -21.80 2.51 11.23
CA GLY A 48 -23.13 2.09 11.67
C GLY A 48 -23.33 0.57 11.79
N LEU A 49 -22.30 -0.26 11.51
CA LEU A 49 -22.40 -1.71 11.74
C LEU A 49 -22.44 -2.00 13.23
N ASP A 50 -23.45 -2.77 13.65
CA ASP A 50 -23.56 -3.27 15.01
C ASP A 50 -22.44 -4.26 15.31
N ASP A 51 -21.90 -4.24 16.51
CA ASP A 51 -20.81 -5.11 16.96
C ASP A 51 -21.22 -6.62 17.00
N ASP A 52 -22.52 -6.89 16.95
CA ASP A 52 -23.10 -8.26 16.97
C ASP A 52 -23.15 -8.93 15.59
N HIS A 53 -22.81 -8.21 14.50
CA HIS A 53 -22.88 -8.75 13.14
C HIS A 53 -21.51 -8.73 12.47
N ASN A 54 -21.04 -9.93 12.17
CA ASN A 54 -19.83 -10.21 11.38
C ASN A 54 -18.66 -9.29 11.72
N TYR A 55 -17.68 -9.77 12.43
CA TYR A 55 -16.44 -9.06 12.78
C TYR A 55 -15.63 -8.68 11.52
N ILE A 56 -16.21 -7.78 10.68
CA ILE A 56 -15.49 -7.24 9.53
C ILE A 56 -14.46 -6.25 10.04
N ARG A 57 -13.25 -6.37 9.53
CA ARG A 57 -12.14 -5.49 9.85
C ARG A 57 -11.82 -4.61 8.65
N MET A 58 -11.64 -3.33 8.90
CA MET A 58 -11.26 -2.35 7.87
C MET A 58 -9.78 -1.98 8.01
N ILE A 59 -9.10 -1.90 6.87
CA ILE A 59 -7.78 -1.29 6.74
C ILE A 59 -7.90 -0.22 5.66
N SER A 60 -7.59 1.03 5.99
CA SER A 60 -7.78 2.17 5.09
C SER A 60 -6.51 3.00 4.94
N ASP A 61 -6.20 3.35 3.70
CA ASP A 61 -5.22 4.39 3.37
C ASP A 61 -5.91 5.67 2.88
N VAL A 62 -7.18 5.58 2.50
CA VAL A 62 -7.97 6.66 1.90
C VAL A 62 -9.29 6.84 2.63
N PHE A 63 -9.79 8.09 2.66
CA PHE A 63 -10.95 8.48 3.46
C PHE A 63 -11.87 9.40 2.69
N GLU A 64 -13.16 9.41 3.08
CA GLU A 64 -14.08 10.46 2.64
C GLU A 64 -13.65 11.81 3.21
N ASN A 65 -13.92 12.88 2.46
CA ASN A 65 -13.69 14.28 2.87
C ASN A 65 -12.27 14.63 3.32
N GLU A 66 -11.23 13.94 2.79
CA GLU A 66 -9.85 14.34 3.05
C GLU A 66 -9.62 15.83 2.78
N PRO A 67 -8.94 16.58 3.63
CA PRO A 67 -8.17 16.13 4.80
C PRO A 67 -8.99 16.07 6.10
N ASN A 68 -10.27 16.38 6.10
CA ASN A 68 -11.14 16.41 7.26
C ASN A 68 -11.84 15.05 7.42
N ILE A 69 -11.06 14.04 7.80
CA ILE A 69 -11.52 12.66 7.88
C ILE A 69 -12.42 12.40 9.10
N ASN A 70 -13.25 11.36 9.01
CA ASN A 70 -14.14 10.95 10.08
C ASN A 70 -13.36 10.21 11.18
N GLU A 71 -13.42 10.73 12.42
CA GLU A 71 -12.75 10.16 13.58
C GLU A 71 -13.31 8.78 13.95
N ASP A 72 -14.63 8.61 13.92
CA ASP A 72 -15.28 7.33 14.29
C ASP A 72 -14.90 6.23 13.30
N PHE A 73 -14.86 6.58 12.00
CA PHE A 73 -14.39 5.64 10.98
C PHE A 73 -12.92 5.28 11.19
N LEU A 74 -12.03 6.25 11.43
CA LEU A 74 -10.63 5.99 11.71
C LEU A 74 -10.45 5.04 12.90
N ASN A 75 -11.18 5.30 13.99
CA ASN A 75 -11.09 4.51 15.22
C ASN A 75 -11.62 3.08 15.08
N LYS A 76 -12.58 2.83 14.17
CA LYS A 76 -13.07 1.49 13.83
C LYS A 76 -12.14 0.71 12.89
N ASN A 77 -11.15 1.35 12.27
CA ASN A 77 -10.17 0.64 11.46
C ASN A 77 -9.24 -0.22 12.32
N LEU A 78 -8.96 -1.42 11.86
CA LEU A 78 -7.90 -2.26 12.42
C LEU A 78 -6.54 -1.58 12.28
N PHE A 79 -6.36 -0.90 11.14
CA PHE A 79 -5.14 -0.19 10.80
C PHE A 79 -5.44 0.88 9.73
N ALA A 80 -4.77 2.02 9.81
CA ALA A 80 -4.94 3.10 8.85
C ALA A 80 -3.64 3.86 8.59
N THR A 81 -3.49 4.38 7.37
CA THR A 81 -2.38 5.26 6.95
C THR A 81 -2.92 6.52 6.27
N PRO A 82 -2.20 7.65 6.29
CA PRO A 82 -2.73 8.94 5.84
C PRO A 82 -2.56 9.16 4.33
N HIS A 83 -3.15 8.30 3.50
CA HIS A 83 -3.12 8.33 2.03
C HIS A 83 -1.69 8.33 1.48
N ILE A 84 -0.89 7.39 1.93
CA ILE A 84 0.54 7.24 1.60
C ILE A 84 0.88 5.87 0.98
N ALA A 85 -0.10 5.01 0.69
CA ALA A 85 0.15 3.67 0.15
C ALA A 85 1.00 3.70 -1.14
N GLY A 86 0.82 4.73 -1.98
CA GLY A 86 1.64 4.97 -3.18
C GLY A 86 2.92 5.79 -2.94
N HIS A 87 3.19 6.27 -1.72
CA HIS A 87 4.26 7.22 -1.43
C HIS A 87 5.60 6.52 -1.14
N SER A 88 6.18 5.86 -2.15
CA SER A 88 7.56 5.38 -2.08
C SER A 88 8.47 6.18 -3.02
N GLN A 89 9.77 6.25 -2.70
CA GLN A 89 10.77 6.89 -3.56
C GLN A 89 10.76 6.29 -4.97
N PHE A 90 10.68 4.95 -5.05
CA PHE A 90 10.63 4.24 -6.32
C PHE A 90 9.36 4.57 -7.12
N ALA A 91 8.18 4.55 -6.50
CA ALA A 91 6.92 4.86 -7.19
C ALA A 91 6.93 6.30 -7.75
N ARG A 92 7.41 7.26 -6.95
CA ARG A 92 7.55 8.66 -7.38
C ARG A 92 8.51 8.81 -8.56
N TYR A 93 9.65 8.15 -8.49
CA TYR A 93 10.62 8.12 -9.59
C TYR A 93 10.00 7.54 -10.86
N GLN A 94 9.33 6.39 -10.76
CA GLN A 94 8.71 5.74 -11.91
C GLN A 94 7.62 6.60 -12.56
N MET A 95 6.77 7.26 -11.77
CA MET A 95 5.77 8.18 -12.33
C MET A 95 6.41 9.32 -13.11
N THR A 96 7.48 9.93 -12.58
CA THR A 96 8.20 11.01 -13.27
C THR A 96 8.90 10.49 -14.53
N LYS A 97 9.52 9.31 -14.45
CA LYS A 97 10.17 8.67 -15.59
C LYS A 97 9.17 8.38 -16.71
N MET A 98 8.04 7.75 -16.41
CA MET A 98 6.99 7.46 -17.38
C MET A 98 6.44 8.73 -18.04
N ALA A 99 6.19 9.78 -17.27
CA ALA A 99 5.74 11.06 -17.81
C ALA A 99 6.79 11.66 -18.77
N TYR A 100 8.06 11.64 -18.38
CA TYR A 100 9.17 12.10 -19.22
C TYR A 100 9.27 11.29 -20.53
N GLU A 101 9.26 9.96 -20.43
CA GLU A 101 9.33 9.06 -21.60
C GLU A 101 8.17 9.28 -22.56
N ASN A 102 6.94 9.47 -22.04
CA ASN A 102 5.78 9.75 -22.87
C ASN A 102 5.92 11.09 -23.63
N VAL A 103 6.44 12.13 -22.97
CA VAL A 103 6.68 13.43 -23.61
C VAL A 103 7.77 13.31 -24.67
N MET A 104 8.88 12.65 -24.38
CA MET A 104 9.99 12.47 -25.34
C MET A 104 9.54 11.67 -26.57
N ASN A 105 8.80 10.58 -26.37
CA ASN A 105 8.21 9.79 -27.45
C ASN A 105 7.25 10.64 -28.32
N PHE A 106 6.39 11.46 -27.69
CA PHE A 106 5.48 12.35 -28.42
C PHE A 106 6.24 13.38 -29.26
N LEU A 107 7.36 13.88 -28.77
CA LEU A 107 8.21 14.86 -29.47
C LEU A 107 9.17 14.21 -30.50
N GLY A 108 9.21 12.88 -30.60
CA GLY A 108 10.15 12.16 -31.45
C GLY A 108 11.64 12.37 -31.04
N GLN A 109 11.87 12.59 -29.74
CA GLN A 109 13.19 12.81 -29.17
C GLN A 109 13.72 11.54 -28.52
N ASP A 110 15.03 11.35 -28.56
CA ASP A 110 15.69 10.24 -27.88
C ASP A 110 15.58 10.39 -26.35
N ILE A 111 15.32 9.27 -25.69
CA ILE A 111 15.26 9.19 -24.24
C ILE A 111 16.66 9.09 -23.70
N SER A 112 17.16 10.15 -23.07
CA SER A 112 18.41 10.07 -22.32
C SER A 112 18.16 9.45 -20.96
N GLU A 113 18.77 8.28 -20.69
CA GLU A 113 18.75 7.69 -19.36
C GLU A 113 19.43 8.62 -18.34
N ARG A 114 18.65 9.10 -17.38
CA ARG A 114 19.17 9.72 -16.18
C ARG A 114 19.04 8.75 -15.03
N ASN A 115 20.16 8.27 -14.54
CA ASN A 115 20.20 7.45 -13.34
C ASN A 115 19.80 8.32 -12.15
N SER A 116 18.67 8.02 -11.51
CA SER A 116 18.37 8.59 -10.21
C SER A 116 19.14 7.80 -9.14
N ILE A 117 19.78 8.52 -8.25
CA ILE A 117 20.35 7.91 -7.04
C ILE A 117 19.19 7.74 -6.07
N LEU A 118 18.52 6.59 -6.13
CA LEU A 118 17.56 6.19 -5.11
C LEU A 118 18.34 5.63 -3.91
N GLU A 119 17.83 5.87 -2.71
CA GLU A 119 18.37 5.22 -1.52
C GLU A 119 18.34 3.69 -1.70
N ASN A 120 19.37 3.02 -1.22
CA ASN A 120 19.43 1.57 -1.18
C ASN A 120 19.71 1.13 0.25
N ARG A 121 18.92 0.18 0.75
CA ARG A 121 19.12 -0.43 2.07
C ARG A 121 19.67 -1.84 1.89
N ILE A 122 20.74 -2.13 2.62
CA ILE A 122 21.31 -3.48 2.68
C ILE A 122 20.68 -4.20 3.87
N ILE A 123 20.13 -5.39 3.62
CA ILE A 123 19.53 -6.25 4.63
C ILE A 123 20.24 -7.61 4.57
N ASN A 124 20.72 -8.10 5.72
CA ASN A 124 21.34 -9.41 5.80
C ASN A 124 20.28 -10.51 5.82
N PHE A 125 20.49 -11.54 5.01
CA PHE A 125 19.57 -12.67 4.94
C PHE A 125 19.77 -13.61 6.12
N GLU A 126 18.68 -13.88 6.83
CA GLU A 126 18.65 -14.85 7.94
C GLU A 126 17.76 -16.04 7.57
N LYS A 127 18.38 -17.15 7.16
CA LYS A 127 17.68 -18.35 6.66
C LYS A 127 16.61 -18.86 7.62
N ASN A 128 16.91 -18.94 8.92
CA ASN A 128 15.96 -19.45 9.91
C ASN A 128 14.70 -18.60 10.04
N ILE A 129 14.85 -17.27 9.93
CA ILE A 129 13.73 -16.33 9.96
C ILE A 129 12.93 -16.45 8.68
N PHE A 130 13.62 -16.49 7.53
CA PHE A 130 12.98 -16.66 6.23
C PHE A 130 12.17 -17.95 6.16
N ASP A 131 12.74 -19.10 6.55
CA ASP A 131 12.05 -20.39 6.53
C ASP A 131 10.80 -20.41 7.45
N LYS A 132 10.92 -19.77 8.64
CA LYS A 132 9.80 -19.60 9.55
C LYS A 132 8.68 -18.79 8.90
N ASP A 133 9.00 -17.63 8.34
CA ASP A 133 8.06 -16.74 7.69
C ASP A 133 7.38 -17.45 6.50
N MET A 134 8.16 -18.13 5.66
CA MET A 134 7.64 -18.85 4.50
C MET A 134 6.70 -20.00 4.91
N LYS A 135 6.98 -20.69 6.03
CA LYS A 135 6.15 -21.76 6.56
C LYS A 135 4.83 -21.22 7.13
N GLU A 136 4.90 -20.10 7.85
CA GLU A 136 3.75 -19.55 8.58
C GLU A 136 2.85 -18.71 7.67
N PHE A 137 3.44 -17.89 6.79
CA PHE A 137 2.73 -16.88 5.99
C PHE A 137 2.83 -17.09 4.47
N GLY A 138 3.73 -17.94 3.99
CA GLY A 138 4.06 -18.06 2.56
C GLY A 138 4.76 -16.81 2.00
N LEU A 139 5.20 -15.89 2.85
CA LEU A 139 5.81 -14.59 2.53
C LEU A 139 6.97 -14.31 3.50
N PRO A 140 8.05 -13.65 3.06
CA PRO A 140 9.18 -13.25 3.91
C PRO A 140 8.83 -11.99 4.72
N VAL A 141 7.87 -12.12 5.64
CA VAL A 141 7.24 -11.00 6.37
C VAL A 141 8.27 -10.18 7.14
N SER A 142 9.24 -10.82 7.80
CA SER A 142 10.28 -10.13 8.56
C SER A 142 11.12 -9.21 7.67
N LEU A 143 11.56 -9.67 6.50
CA LEU A 143 12.30 -8.85 5.54
C LEU A 143 11.45 -7.72 4.96
N MET A 144 10.17 -7.99 4.72
CA MET A 144 9.23 -6.97 4.26
C MET A 144 9.06 -5.87 5.30
N LEU A 145 8.87 -6.23 6.58
CA LEU A 145 8.73 -5.28 7.68
C LEU A 145 10.04 -4.55 8.02
N GLU A 146 11.20 -5.18 7.82
CA GLU A 146 12.49 -4.51 7.96
C GLU A 146 12.70 -3.45 6.86
N THR A 147 12.19 -3.70 5.65
CA THR A 147 12.21 -2.71 4.58
C THR A 147 11.26 -1.56 4.90
N TYR A 148 10.03 -1.87 5.29
CA TYR A 148 9.01 -0.89 5.65
C TYR A 148 7.99 -1.49 6.61
N ASN A 149 7.87 -0.89 7.77
CA ASN A 149 6.85 -1.26 8.76
C ASN A 149 5.73 -0.19 8.77
N PRO A 150 4.54 -0.48 8.23
CA PRO A 150 3.45 0.48 8.16
C PRO A 150 2.95 0.95 9.53
N LYS A 151 3.21 0.21 10.62
CA LYS A 151 2.87 0.64 11.98
C LYS A 151 3.60 1.91 12.41
N SER A 152 4.69 2.29 11.73
CA SER A 152 5.38 3.56 11.98
C SER A 152 4.57 4.78 11.52
N ASP A 153 3.58 4.59 10.66
CA ASP A 153 2.82 5.66 10.01
C ASP A 153 1.41 5.84 10.61
N VAL A 154 1.18 5.32 11.82
CA VAL A 154 -0.06 5.57 12.57
C VAL A 154 -0.16 7.06 12.90
N PHE A 155 -1.33 7.63 12.71
CA PHE A 155 -1.58 9.06 12.86
C PHE A 155 -2.88 9.34 13.64
N ASN A 156 -2.99 10.58 14.13
CA ASN A 156 -4.24 11.10 14.69
C ASN A 156 -5.05 11.78 13.58
N TYR A 157 -6.39 11.68 13.60
CA TYR A 157 -7.25 12.27 12.57
C TYR A 157 -7.02 13.78 12.36
N LYS A 158 -6.67 14.53 13.43
CA LYS A 158 -6.35 15.96 13.37
C LYS A 158 -5.04 16.26 12.62
N ASP A 159 -4.14 15.29 12.58
CA ASP A 159 -2.83 15.43 11.98
C ASP A 159 -2.75 14.88 10.54
N PHE A 160 -3.87 14.36 9.98
CA PHE A 160 -3.91 13.73 8.67
C PHE A 160 -3.15 14.53 7.60
N LYS A 161 -3.55 15.79 7.40
CA LYS A 161 -2.91 16.66 6.39
C LYS A 161 -1.43 16.88 6.69
N LYS A 162 -1.09 17.18 7.95
CA LYS A 162 0.29 17.44 8.36
C LYS A 162 1.20 16.24 8.15
N VAL A 163 0.75 15.05 8.53
CA VAL A 163 1.54 13.80 8.39
C VAL A 163 1.70 13.46 6.92
N ARG A 164 0.64 13.56 6.11
CA ARG A 164 0.68 13.30 4.69
C ARG A 164 1.60 14.29 3.94
N ASP A 165 1.47 15.59 4.19
CA ASP A 165 2.25 16.63 3.49
C ASP A 165 3.75 16.56 3.83
N ASN A 166 4.10 16.12 5.03
CA ASN A 166 5.47 15.98 5.50
C ASN A 166 5.99 14.52 5.43
N TYR A 167 5.26 13.63 4.75
CA TYR A 167 5.66 12.23 4.68
C TYR A 167 7.01 12.07 3.98
N ASN A 168 7.96 11.49 4.69
CA ASN A 168 9.24 11.14 4.12
C ASN A 168 9.08 9.84 3.31
N TYR A 169 9.16 9.95 1.98
CA TYR A 169 8.92 8.81 1.06
C TYR A 169 9.75 7.60 1.44
N ARG A 170 9.08 6.49 1.76
CA ARG A 170 9.74 5.24 2.13
C ARG A 170 10.47 4.62 0.95
N ILE A 171 11.44 3.78 1.24
CA ILE A 171 12.05 2.90 0.22
C ILE A 171 11.04 1.82 -0.20
N GLY A 172 11.15 1.37 -1.47
CA GLY A 172 10.42 0.20 -1.95
C GLY A 172 11.27 -1.07 -1.83
N TYR A 173 10.67 -2.24 -2.02
CA TYR A 173 11.40 -3.51 -1.94
C TYR A 173 12.54 -3.60 -2.98
N SER A 174 12.39 -2.99 -4.16
CA SER A 174 13.46 -2.90 -5.17
C SER A 174 14.68 -2.09 -4.74
N GLN A 175 14.54 -1.29 -3.68
CA GLN A 175 15.60 -0.50 -3.06
C GLN A 175 16.20 -1.20 -1.83
N ALA A 176 15.75 -2.42 -1.51
CA ALA A 176 16.32 -3.27 -0.48
C ALA A 176 17.14 -4.38 -1.14
N THR A 177 18.46 -4.36 -0.91
CA THR A 177 19.39 -5.38 -1.38
C THR A 177 19.62 -6.41 -0.29
N ILE A 178 19.21 -7.65 -0.56
CA ILE A 178 19.38 -8.78 0.35
C ILE A 178 20.75 -9.41 0.11
N LYS A 179 21.57 -9.48 1.15
CA LYS A 179 22.93 -10.08 1.13
C LYS A 179 22.95 -11.41 1.88
N GLY A 180 23.81 -12.33 1.41
CA GLY A 180 24.06 -13.60 2.10
C GLY A 180 23.03 -14.70 1.79
N CYS A 181 22.11 -14.48 0.83
CA CYS A 181 21.19 -15.51 0.39
C CYS A 181 21.86 -16.45 -0.63
N SER A 182 22.30 -17.64 -0.20
CA SER A 182 23.05 -18.59 -1.04
C SER A 182 22.13 -19.49 -1.88
N GLU A 183 20.94 -19.86 -1.39
CA GLU A 183 20.06 -20.80 -2.07
C GLU A 183 19.33 -20.17 -3.28
N VAL A 184 19.37 -20.85 -4.42
CA VAL A 184 18.76 -20.36 -5.67
C VAL A 184 17.25 -20.21 -5.53
N ALA A 185 16.58 -21.16 -4.86
CA ALA A 185 15.14 -21.12 -4.64
C ALA A 185 14.73 -19.89 -3.81
N ASP A 186 15.43 -19.61 -2.73
CA ASP A 186 15.15 -18.47 -1.85
C ASP A 186 15.37 -17.14 -2.56
N ARG A 187 16.48 -17.03 -3.34
CA ARG A 187 16.71 -15.86 -4.21
C ARG A 187 15.57 -15.66 -5.21
N GLY A 188 15.07 -16.74 -5.80
CA GLY A 188 13.90 -16.71 -6.69
C GLY A 188 12.66 -16.17 -5.99
N HIS A 189 12.37 -16.63 -4.79
CA HIS A 189 11.26 -16.16 -3.98
C HIS A 189 11.37 -14.66 -3.63
N LEU A 190 12.57 -14.18 -3.29
CA LEU A 190 12.80 -12.78 -2.97
C LEU A 190 12.68 -11.88 -4.22
N LYS A 191 13.29 -12.28 -5.34
CA LYS A 191 13.20 -11.54 -6.61
C LYS A 191 11.75 -11.41 -7.11
N LEU A 192 10.94 -12.46 -6.98
CA LEU A 192 9.51 -12.43 -7.34
C LEU A 192 8.69 -11.41 -6.52
N ARG A 193 9.17 -11.04 -5.33
CA ARG A 193 8.54 -10.05 -4.46
C ARG A 193 9.16 -8.66 -4.58
N GLY A 194 10.03 -8.48 -5.57
CA GLY A 194 10.61 -7.20 -5.92
C GLY A 194 11.87 -6.81 -5.16
N PHE A 195 12.44 -7.71 -4.33
CA PHE A 195 13.73 -7.45 -3.68
C PHE A 195 14.88 -7.54 -4.68
N THR A 196 15.91 -6.71 -4.49
CA THR A 196 17.21 -6.90 -5.11
C THR A 196 18.00 -7.92 -4.28
N VAL A 197 18.61 -8.91 -4.92
CA VAL A 197 19.41 -9.93 -4.22
C VAL A 197 20.83 -9.90 -4.77
N GLU A 198 21.82 -9.75 -3.88
CA GLU A 198 23.24 -9.78 -4.28
C GLU A 198 23.60 -11.17 -4.79
N GLU A 199 24.25 -11.22 -5.94
CA GLU A 199 24.78 -12.46 -6.50
C GLU A 199 26.16 -12.72 -5.87
N ASN A 200 26.34 -13.91 -5.28
CA ASN A 200 27.60 -14.35 -4.70
C ASN A 200 28.58 -14.72 -5.80
#